data_d3e7a67e78771ef94249f645e17c386d
#
_entry.id   d3e7a67e78771ef94249f645e17c386d
#
_cell.length_a   1.000
_cell.length_b   1.000
_cell.length_c   1.000
_cell.angle_alpha   90.00
_cell.angle_beta   90.00
_cell.angle_gamma   90.00
#
_symmetry.space_group_name_H-M   'P 1'
#
loop_
_entity.id
_entity.type
_entity.pdbx_description
1 polymer ?
#
loop_
_entity_poly.entity_id
_entity_poly.type
_entity_poly.pdbx_seq_one_letter_code
_entity_poly.pdbx_strand_id
1 'polypeptide(L)'
;MTNQAKEAQAPIMDALLHYREAGRASFHVPGHKNGQLYRQDERARLLQDVMSIDVTEITGMDDLHHPEEMILEAQQLAADCFGAEESFFLVGGSTSGNLALILTVCSQPGDILLVQRNVHKSVLHGLMLAGARAVFMEPYIDPISQLASAPVDSTIRSALAAYPEAKGVLITVPNYYGMGLDVAAIAEVCHQMGVPLLVDEAHGAHYGLHPQLPASALASGADGVVQSTHKMLSAMTMGAMLHIQGERIDRELLRQRLAMLQSSSPSYPIMASLDLARRYVHVHREQAFQEGMEAIRVFHEGWAGLTRFGLLEPVNVNGTVSVPPSGETIETEVQGLEPLLESIPGYSTQDPFKIVIYDRHGVWSGYQLQEKLEQQGCIPEMSTERYVVLLFTLASVKEDAERLLQALEDLETESALPLQVGVGSKGIPKKDHEVSTWNNLRVLNYSPPIQFHLQPPRKEQVESVSLELCSGRVAAEMVIPYPPGIPLLYPGETIQAEMVERLMKLQNAGAKCQGVADPSMRTIRVFSDGTD
;
A
#
# COMPACT_ATOMS: atom_id res chain seq x y z
N MET A 1 -36.43 -10.53 -5.55
CA MET A 1 -35.23 -11.39 -5.55
C MET A 1 -34.81 -11.61 -4.11
N THR A 2 -34.33 -12.79 -3.75
CA THR A 2 -33.69 -13.01 -2.44
C THR A 2 -32.37 -12.25 -2.37
N ASN A 3 -31.85 -11.92 -1.18
CA ASN A 3 -30.56 -11.23 -1.03
C ASN A 3 -29.43 -12.01 -1.74
N GLN A 4 -29.36 -13.31 -1.61
CA GLN A 4 -28.40 -14.17 -2.31
C GLN A 4 -28.44 -14.04 -3.84
N ALA A 5 -29.64 -13.86 -4.42
CA ALA A 5 -29.77 -13.67 -5.87
C ALA A 5 -29.25 -12.32 -6.33
N LYS A 6 -29.31 -11.28 -5.48
CA LYS A 6 -28.71 -9.96 -5.76
C LYS A 6 -27.18 -10.00 -5.64
N GLU A 7 -26.66 -10.59 -4.58
CA GLU A 7 -25.22 -10.74 -4.34
C GLU A 7 -24.50 -11.46 -5.49
N ALA A 8 -25.20 -12.40 -6.15
CA ALA A 8 -24.70 -13.20 -7.26
C ALA A 8 -24.67 -12.45 -8.62
N GLN A 9 -25.25 -11.26 -8.73
CA GLN A 9 -25.22 -10.46 -9.95
C GLN A 9 -23.84 -9.85 -10.18
N ALA A 10 -23.47 -9.68 -11.46
CA ALA A 10 -22.34 -8.90 -11.90
C ALA A 10 -22.82 -7.91 -12.98
N PRO A 11 -23.54 -6.84 -12.58
CA PRO A 11 -24.32 -6.01 -13.50
C PRO A 11 -23.50 -5.48 -14.69
N ILE A 12 -22.26 -5.08 -14.46
CA ILE A 12 -21.39 -4.58 -15.53
C ILE A 12 -21.01 -5.71 -16.47
N MET A 13 -20.54 -6.84 -15.92
CA MET A 13 -20.15 -7.98 -16.77
C MET A 13 -21.32 -8.55 -17.54
N ASP A 14 -22.50 -8.65 -16.92
CA ASP A 14 -23.72 -9.17 -17.55
C ASP A 14 -24.16 -8.26 -18.72
N ALA A 15 -24.09 -6.94 -18.56
CA ALA A 15 -24.40 -5.99 -19.62
C ALA A 15 -23.40 -6.07 -20.80
N LEU A 16 -22.11 -6.20 -20.50
CA LEU A 16 -21.06 -6.36 -21.52
C LEU A 16 -21.20 -7.68 -22.30
N LEU A 17 -21.54 -8.76 -21.63
CA LEU A 17 -21.83 -10.04 -22.29
C LEU A 17 -23.05 -9.95 -23.20
N HIS A 18 -24.13 -9.31 -22.72
CA HIS A 18 -25.33 -9.08 -23.53
C HIS A 18 -25.02 -8.22 -24.78
N TYR A 19 -24.24 -7.13 -24.62
CA TYR A 19 -23.77 -6.32 -25.74
C TYR A 19 -23.01 -7.14 -26.78
N ARG A 20 -22.06 -7.96 -26.34
CA ARG A 20 -21.25 -8.83 -27.20
C ARG A 20 -22.11 -9.84 -27.95
N GLU A 21 -23.05 -10.50 -27.27
CA GLU A 21 -23.94 -11.52 -27.84
C GLU A 21 -24.92 -10.92 -28.84
N ALA A 22 -25.33 -9.67 -28.69
CA ALA A 22 -26.21 -9.00 -29.62
C ALA A 22 -25.62 -8.82 -31.01
N GLY A 23 -24.30 -8.96 -31.18
CA GLY A 23 -23.62 -8.98 -32.47
C GLY A 23 -23.85 -7.74 -33.35
N ARG A 24 -24.12 -6.60 -32.75
CA ARG A 24 -24.44 -5.35 -33.45
C ARG A 24 -23.20 -4.80 -34.17
N ALA A 25 -23.42 -4.15 -35.33
CA ALA A 25 -22.35 -3.45 -36.02
C ALA A 25 -21.93 -2.20 -35.23
N SER A 26 -20.64 -2.11 -34.86
CA SER A 26 -20.09 -0.99 -34.09
C SER A 26 -19.76 0.19 -35.01
N PHE A 27 -20.38 1.34 -34.79
CA PHE A 27 -20.06 2.64 -35.41
C PHE A 27 -19.59 3.68 -34.37
N HIS A 28 -19.24 3.22 -33.18
CA HIS A 28 -18.76 4.01 -32.05
C HIS A 28 -17.27 3.67 -31.77
N VAL A 29 -16.64 4.42 -30.89
CA VAL A 29 -15.34 4.11 -30.30
C VAL A 29 -15.50 2.98 -29.26
N PRO A 30 -14.46 2.20 -28.95
CA PRO A 30 -13.07 2.29 -29.44
C PRO A 30 -12.87 1.82 -30.89
N GLY A 31 -11.80 2.32 -31.54
CA GLY A 31 -11.53 2.11 -32.97
C GLY A 31 -11.19 0.68 -33.39
N HIS A 32 -10.93 -0.24 -32.45
CA HIS A 32 -10.64 -1.65 -32.72
C HIS A 32 -11.89 -2.46 -33.15
N LYS A 33 -13.10 -1.86 -33.06
CA LYS A 33 -14.36 -2.48 -33.52
C LYS A 33 -14.54 -3.89 -32.94
N ASN A 34 -14.60 -4.00 -31.62
CA ASN A 34 -14.71 -5.28 -30.89
C ASN A 34 -13.61 -6.28 -31.27
N GLY A 35 -12.40 -5.78 -31.49
CA GLY A 35 -11.24 -6.60 -31.84
C GLY A 35 -11.21 -7.13 -33.29
N GLN A 36 -12.08 -6.62 -34.19
CA GLN A 36 -12.21 -7.12 -35.57
C GLN A 36 -10.89 -7.09 -36.35
N LEU A 37 -10.03 -6.09 -36.10
CA LEU A 37 -8.75 -5.96 -36.78
C LEU A 37 -7.82 -7.17 -36.53
N TYR A 38 -7.94 -7.79 -35.37
CA TYR A 38 -7.04 -8.83 -34.91
C TYR A 38 -7.55 -10.27 -35.10
N ARG A 39 -8.69 -10.48 -35.77
CA ARG A 39 -9.32 -11.80 -35.94
C ARG A 39 -8.43 -12.85 -36.57
N GLN A 40 -7.46 -12.43 -37.39
CA GLN A 40 -6.54 -13.33 -38.12
C GLN A 40 -5.12 -13.33 -37.50
N ASP A 41 -4.86 -12.58 -36.46
CA ASP A 41 -3.56 -12.53 -35.76
C ASP A 41 -3.59 -13.40 -34.51
N GLU A 42 -2.97 -14.58 -34.57
CA GLU A 42 -2.91 -15.50 -33.41
C GLU A 42 -2.26 -14.89 -32.20
N ARG A 43 -1.32 -13.94 -32.34
CA ARG A 43 -0.65 -13.24 -31.24
C ARG A 43 -1.59 -12.30 -30.48
N ALA A 44 -2.60 -11.79 -31.17
CA ALA A 44 -3.58 -10.89 -30.58
C ALA A 44 -4.82 -11.60 -30.03
N ARG A 45 -4.89 -12.94 -30.13
CA ARG A 45 -6.07 -13.73 -29.72
C ARG A 45 -6.54 -13.44 -28.29
N LEU A 46 -5.61 -13.39 -27.36
CA LEU A 46 -5.94 -13.11 -25.95
C LEU A 46 -6.53 -11.70 -25.76
N LEU A 47 -6.01 -10.70 -26.48
CA LEU A 47 -6.54 -9.34 -26.43
C LEU A 47 -7.87 -9.20 -27.16
N GLN A 48 -8.15 -10.03 -28.15
CA GLN A 48 -9.40 -10.00 -28.89
C GLN A 48 -10.62 -10.26 -27.99
N ASP A 49 -10.50 -11.20 -27.05
CA ASP A 49 -11.57 -11.50 -26.10
C ASP A 49 -11.85 -10.28 -25.18
N VAL A 50 -10.80 -9.63 -24.67
CA VAL A 50 -10.93 -8.40 -23.88
C VAL A 50 -11.53 -7.27 -24.72
N MET A 51 -11.06 -7.07 -25.96
CA MET A 51 -11.58 -6.03 -26.87
C MET A 51 -13.04 -6.27 -27.27
N SER A 52 -13.54 -7.49 -27.14
CA SER A 52 -14.95 -7.81 -27.44
C SER A 52 -15.94 -7.21 -26.43
N ILE A 53 -15.45 -6.86 -25.23
CA ILE A 53 -16.18 -6.24 -24.14
C ILE A 53 -15.64 -4.84 -23.78
N ASP A 54 -14.69 -4.32 -24.56
CA ASP A 54 -14.14 -2.98 -24.38
C ASP A 54 -14.96 -1.98 -25.19
N VAL A 55 -15.80 -1.25 -24.47
CA VAL A 55 -16.76 -0.28 -25.00
C VAL A 55 -16.56 1.08 -24.32
N THR A 56 -17.39 2.05 -24.67
CA THR A 56 -17.46 3.35 -24.02
C THR A 56 -18.91 3.62 -23.59
N GLU A 57 -19.24 4.84 -23.16
CA GLU A 57 -20.54 5.30 -22.64
C GLU A 57 -21.60 5.35 -23.76
N ILE A 58 -21.86 4.22 -24.40
CA ILE A 58 -22.93 4.07 -25.40
C ILE A 58 -24.23 3.66 -24.73
N THR A 59 -25.33 3.79 -25.47
CA THR A 59 -26.68 3.43 -24.98
C THR A 59 -26.70 2.02 -24.37
N GLY A 60 -27.05 1.94 -23.09
CA GLY A 60 -27.13 0.71 -22.30
C GLY A 60 -25.83 0.31 -21.62
N MET A 61 -24.79 1.19 -21.62
CA MET A 61 -23.52 0.92 -20.96
C MET A 61 -23.26 1.82 -19.74
N ASP A 62 -24.18 2.75 -19.41
CA ASP A 62 -24.06 3.68 -18.27
C ASP A 62 -22.83 4.61 -18.34
N ASP A 63 -22.65 5.51 -17.37
CA ASP A 63 -21.53 6.45 -17.26
C ASP A 63 -20.95 6.38 -15.83
N LEU A 64 -19.63 6.11 -15.72
CA LEU A 64 -18.96 6.02 -14.42
C LEU A 64 -19.06 7.31 -13.59
N HIS A 65 -19.13 8.47 -14.25
CA HIS A 65 -19.17 9.78 -13.59
C HIS A 65 -20.60 10.26 -13.28
N HIS A 66 -21.59 9.60 -13.87
CA HIS A 66 -23.01 9.82 -13.60
C HIS A 66 -23.78 8.49 -13.64
N PRO A 67 -23.47 7.55 -12.73
CA PRO A 67 -24.01 6.21 -12.78
C PRO A 67 -25.50 6.20 -12.42
N GLU A 68 -26.33 5.62 -13.28
CA GLU A 68 -27.78 5.52 -13.12
C GLU A 68 -28.29 4.08 -13.25
N GLU A 69 -27.54 3.19 -13.91
CA GLU A 69 -27.95 1.83 -14.26
C GLU A 69 -26.96 0.79 -13.70
N MET A 70 -26.29 0.03 -14.56
CA MET A 70 -25.46 -1.12 -14.18
C MET A 70 -24.23 -0.75 -13.33
N ILE A 71 -23.64 0.43 -13.56
CA ILE A 71 -22.50 0.88 -12.77
C ILE A 71 -22.95 1.27 -11.37
N LEU A 72 -24.08 1.97 -11.25
CA LEU A 72 -24.67 2.30 -9.95
C LEU A 72 -25.00 1.03 -9.17
N GLU A 73 -25.65 0.04 -9.81
CA GLU A 73 -26.00 -1.22 -9.18
C GLU A 73 -24.74 -1.97 -8.70
N ALA A 74 -23.68 -2.04 -9.52
CA ALA A 74 -22.42 -2.67 -9.15
C ALA A 74 -21.73 -1.97 -7.98
N GLN A 75 -21.75 -0.63 -7.94
CA GLN A 75 -21.20 0.16 -6.82
C GLN A 75 -22.03 -0.01 -5.54
N GLN A 76 -23.34 -0.12 -5.61
CA GLN A 76 -24.22 -0.43 -4.48
C GLN A 76 -23.94 -1.83 -3.92
N LEU A 77 -23.76 -2.82 -4.80
CA LEU A 77 -23.39 -4.17 -4.39
C LEU A 77 -21.97 -4.22 -3.78
N ALA A 78 -21.07 -3.35 -4.23
CA ALA A 78 -19.75 -3.21 -3.62
C ALA A 78 -19.87 -2.58 -2.23
N ALA A 79 -20.67 -1.55 -2.05
CA ALA A 79 -20.92 -0.93 -0.75
C ALA A 79 -21.47 -1.97 0.25
N ASP A 80 -22.45 -2.77 -0.16
CA ASP A 80 -23.02 -3.86 0.66
C ASP A 80 -21.95 -4.92 1.02
N CYS A 81 -21.15 -5.34 0.04
CA CYS A 81 -20.12 -6.37 0.22
C CYS A 81 -19.03 -5.96 1.22
N PHE A 82 -18.55 -4.70 1.13
CA PHE A 82 -17.46 -4.18 1.93
C PHE A 82 -17.92 -3.44 3.20
N GLY A 83 -19.23 -3.32 3.42
CA GLY A 83 -19.79 -2.66 4.60
C GLY A 83 -19.66 -1.14 4.58
N ALA A 84 -19.62 -0.52 3.39
CA ALA A 84 -19.61 0.93 3.21
C ALA A 84 -21.03 1.48 3.00
N GLU A 85 -21.24 2.78 3.22
CA GLU A 85 -22.47 3.44 2.81
C GLU A 85 -22.48 3.74 1.30
N GLU A 86 -21.30 4.03 0.73
CA GLU A 86 -21.14 4.30 -0.69
C GLU A 86 -19.77 3.82 -1.17
N SER A 87 -19.73 3.23 -2.37
CA SER A 87 -18.50 2.76 -3.00
C SER A 87 -18.38 3.32 -4.41
N PHE A 88 -17.14 3.66 -4.82
CA PHE A 88 -16.82 4.18 -6.14
C PHE A 88 -15.78 3.29 -6.80
N PHE A 89 -16.02 2.91 -8.06
CA PHE A 89 -15.01 2.20 -8.85
C PHE A 89 -13.95 3.16 -9.37
N LEU A 90 -12.69 2.73 -9.25
CA LEU A 90 -11.53 3.48 -9.66
C LEU A 90 -10.80 2.71 -10.77
N VAL A 91 -10.70 3.31 -11.95
CA VAL A 91 -9.99 2.78 -13.11
C VAL A 91 -8.59 3.36 -13.27
N GLY A 92 -8.21 4.29 -12.39
CA GLY A 92 -6.88 4.90 -12.29
C GLY A 92 -6.07 4.42 -11.07
N GLY A 93 -6.44 3.27 -10.48
CA GLY A 93 -5.84 2.73 -9.27
C GLY A 93 -6.23 3.49 -8.00
N SER A 94 -5.74 3.02 -6.85
CA SER A 94 -5.87 3.72 -5.55
C SER A 94 -5.28 5.14 -5.59
N THR A 95 -4.37 5.42 -6.53
CA THR A 95 -3.83 6.76 -6.76
C THR A 95 -4.96 7.78 -6.99
N SER A 96 -5.92 7.49 -7.88
CA SER A 96 -7.05 8.41 -8.15
C SER A 96 -7.95 8.59 -6.93
N GLY A 97 -8.13 7.56 -6.11
CA GLY A 97 -8.87 7.64 -4.86
C GLY A 97 -8.20 8.53 -3.81
N ASN A 98 -6.90 8.34 -3.58
CA ASN A 98 -6.12 9.17 -2.66
C ASN A 98 -6.13 10.65 -3.08
N LEU A 99 -5.95 10.91 -4.38
CA LEU A 99 -6.03 12.27 -4.93
C LEU A 99 -7.40 12.89 -4.70
N ALA A 100 -8.47 12.15 -5.00
CA ALA A 100 -9.85 12.62 -4.85
C ALA A 100 -10.20 12.94 -3.39
N LEU A 101 -9.84 12.06 -2.44
CA LEU A 101 -10.05 12.28 -1.01
C LEU A 101 -9.34 13.54 -0.52
N ILE A 102 -8.06 13.70 -0.86
CA ILE A 102 -7.27 14.86 -0.43
C ILE A 102 -7.83 16.15 -1.00
N LEU A 103 -8.18 16.17 -2.30
CA LEU A 103 -8.78 17.33 -2.96
C LEU A 103 -10.20 17.66 -2.45
N THR A 104 -10.87 16.68 -1.83
CA THR A 104 -12.19 16.89 -1.21
C THR A 104 -12.04 17.47 0.18
N VAL A 105 -11.18 16.88 1.00
CA VAL A 105 -10.99 17.28 2.40
C VAL A 105 -10.20 18.59 2.48
N CYS A 106 -9.17 18.77 1.66
CA CYS A 106 -8.42 20.03 1.52
C CYS A 106 -8.96 20.80 0.31
N SER A 107 -10.15 21.40 0.45
CA SER A 107 -10.84 22.09 -0.65
C SER A 107 -10.29 23.48 -0.95
N GLN A 108 -9.49 24.06 -0.03
CA GLN A 108 -8.88 25.37 -0.17
C GLN A 108 -7.35 25.29 -0.08
N PRO A 109 -6.63 26.08 -0.91
CA PRO A 109 -5.18 26.18 -0.77
C PRO A 109 -4.78 26.63 0.64
N GLY A 110 -3.79 25.93 1.21
CA GLY A 110 -3.33 26.19 2.57
C GLY A 110 -4.09 25.44 3.67
N ASP A 111 -5.13 24.67 3.35
CA ASP A 111 -5.75 23.74 4.29
C ASP A 111 -4.71 22.76 4.85
N ILE A 112 -4.81 22.42 6.14
CA ILE A 112 -3.89 21.51 6.81
C ILE A 112 -4.46 20.09 6.80
N LEU A 113 -3.64 19.13 6.38
CA LEU A 113 -3.89 17.69 6.53
C LEU A 113 -2.80 17.08 7.42
N LEU A 114 -3.20 16.31 8.43
CA LEU A 114 -2.27 15.50 9.19
C LEU A 114 -2.00 14.21 8.42
N VAL A 115 -0.74 13.90 8.14
CA VAL A 115 -0.35 12.83 7.23
C VAL A 115 0.71 11.96 7.87
N GLN A 116 0.56 10.65 7.82
CA GLN A 116 1.63 9.72 8.16
C GLN A 116 2.89 9.99 7.30
N ARG A 117 4.08 9.98 7.91
CA ARG A 117 5.33 10.34 7.21
C ARG A 117 5.69 9.39 6.07
N ASN A 118 5.44 8.09 6.23
CA ASN A 118 5.80 7.04 5.27
C ASN A 118 4.65 6.64 4.33
N VAL A 119 3.85 7.62 3.87
CA VAL A 119 2.77 7.40 2.89
C VAL A 119 3.30 7.14 1.48
N HIS A 120 2.46 6.57 0.63
CA HIS A 120 2.75 6.44 -0.79
C HIS A 120 2.80 7.82 -1.48
N LYS A 121 3.63 7.96 -2.51
CA LYS A 121 3.81 9.22 -3.28
C LYS A 121 2.50 9.84 -3.79
N SER A 122 1.44 9.05 -4.04
CA SER A 122 0.12 9.57 -4.45
C SER A 122 -0.45 10.57 -3.46
N VAL A 123 -0.20 10.38 -2.16
CA VAL A 123 -0.65 11.31 -1.11
C VAL A 123 0.06 12.65 -1.26
N LEU A 124 1.38 12.65 -1.49
CA LEU A 124 2.13 13.89 -1.72
C LEU A 124 1.68 14.61 -3.00
N HIS A 125 1.38 13.85 -4.06
CA HIS A 125 0.81 14.43 -5.29
C HIS A 125 -0.58 15.05 -5.03
N GLY A 126 -1.41 14.43 -4.19
CA GLY A 126 -2.68 15.00 -3.76
C GLY A 126 -2.52 16.32 -3.01
N LEU A 127 -1.57 16.39 -2.07
CA LEU A 127 -1.23 17.62 -1.36
C LEU A 127 -0.74 18.72 -2.30
N MET A 128 0.09 18.37 -3.30
CA MET A 128 0.55 19.32 -4.32
C MET A 128 -0.61 19.86 -5.16
N LEU A 129 -1.52 18.99 -5.62
CA LEU A 129 -2.69 19.38 -6.41
C LEU A 129 -3.64 20.27 -5.61
N ALA A 130 -3.84 19.98 -4.31
CA ALA A 130 -4.68 20.76 -3.43
C ALA A 130 -4.02 22.10 -3.00
N GLY A 131 -2.71 22.24 -3.16
CA GLY A 131 -1.96 23.35 -2.56
C GLY A 131 -2.07 23.33 -1.03
N ALA A 132 -2.15 22.16 -0.43
CA ALA A 132 -2.37 21.96 0.99
C ALA A 132 -1.06 22.06 1.78
N ARG A 133 -1.17 22.25 3.10
CA ARG A 133 -0.09 22.10 4.06
C ARG A 133 -0.20 20.73 4.74
N ALA A 134 0.91 20.01 4.80
CA ALA A 134 0.97 18.74 5.52
C ALA A 134 1.68 18.91 6.86
N VAL A 135 1.10 18.36 7.91
CA VAL A 135 1.78 18.07 9.17
C VAL A 135 2.09 16.58 9.16
N PHE A 136 3.37 16.23 9.02
CA PHE A 136 3.79 14.83 8.97
C PHE A 136 3.92 14.28 10.38
N MET A 137 3.23 13.17 10.62
CA MET A 137 3.27 12.43 11.88
C MET A 137 4.28 11.29 11.74
N GLU A 138 5.20 11.18 12.70
CA GLU A 138 6.19 10.11 12.69
C GLU A 138 5.51 8.75 12.92
N PRO A 139 5.84 7.75 12.09
CA PRO A 139 5.33 6.41 12.27
C PRO A 139 5.96 5.73 13.48
N TYR A 140 5.27 4.74 14.02
CA TYR A 140 5.89 3.80 14.96
C TYR A 140 6.94 2.97 14.21
N ILE A 141 8.15 2.90 14.78
CA ILE A 141 9.22 2.03 14.28
C ILE A 141 9.26 0.80 15.18
N ASP A 142 8.98 -0.36 14.60
CA ASP A 142 9.07 -1.61 15.33
C ASP A 142 10.53 -1.89 15.76
N PRO A 143 10.80 -2.08 17.06
CA PRO A 143 12.18 -2.18 17.57
C PRO A 143 12.92 -3.43 17.08
N ILE A 144 12.20 -4.47 16.66
CA ILE A 144 12.80 -5.74 16.22
C ILE A 144 13.09 -5.70 14.72
N SER A 145 12.09 -5.40 13.93
CA SER A 145 12.22 -5.36 12.46
C SER A 145 12.84 -4.08 11.95
N GLN A 146 12.79 -2.98 12.71
CA GLN A 146 13.16 -1.63 12.29
C GLN A 146 12.29 -1.11 11.13
N LEU A 147 11.11 -1.70 10.94
CA LEU A 147 10.15 -1.26 9.93
C LEU A 147 9.18 -0.25 10.52
N ALA A 148 8.81 0.72 9.67
CA ALA A 148 7.83 1.75 10.01
C ALA A 148 6.40 1.23 9.80
N SER A 149 5.56 1.34 10.84
CA SER A 149 4.11 1.11 10.79
C SER A 149 3.37 2.45 10.65
N ALA A 150 2.12 2.55 11.13
CA ALA A 150 1.40 3.81 11.21
C ALA A 150 1.70 4.58 12.51
N PRO A 151 1.40 5.90 12.59
CA PRO A 151 1.48 6.65 13.84
C PRO A 151 0.52 6.08 14.89
N VAL A 152 0.93 6.08 16.15
CA VAL A 152 0.06 5.68 17.27
C VAL A 152 -0.96 6.78 17.60
N ASP A 153 -2.07 6.42 18.23
CA ASP A 153 -3.17 7.32 18.60
C ASP A 153 -2.72 8.54 19.41
N SER A 154 -1.76 8.40 20.31
CA SER A 154 -1.22 9.50 21.11
C SER A 154 -0.48 10.55 20.25
N THR A 155 0.23 10.13 19.19
CA THR A 155 0.86 11.04 18.22
C THR A 155 -0.20 11.84 17.48
N ILE A 156 -1.25 11.16 16.98
CA ILE A 156 -2.37 11.78 16.26
C ILE A 156 -3.11 12.75 17.15
N ARG A 157 -3.43 12.36 18.38
CA ARG A 157 -4.09 13.23 19.38
C ARG A 157 -3.28 14.49 19.66
N SER A 158 -1.97 14.36 19.83
CA SER A 158 -1.08 15.49 20.09
C SER A 158 -0.99 16.43 18.88
N ALA A 159 -0.93 15.89 17.67
CA ALA A 159 -0.91 16.68 16.44
C ALA A 159 -2.23 17.43 16.20
N LEU A 160 -3.39 16.75 16.41
CA LEU A 160 -4.71 17.39 16.33
C LEU A 160 -4.89 18.50 17.38
N ALA A 161 -4.38 18.30 18.59
CA ALA A 161 -4.43 19.33 19.63
C ALA A 161 -3.56 20.56 19.28
N ALA A 162 -2.45 20.36 18.57
CA ALA A 162 -1.58 21.45 18.12
C ALA A 162 -2.13 22.17 16.86
N TYR A 163 -2.87 21.47 16.02
CA TYR A 163 -3.44 21.98 14.76
C TYR A 163 -4.95 21.71 14.68
N PRO A 164 -5.76 22.36 15.54
CA PRO A 164 -7.21 22.12 15.61
C PRO A 164 -7.96 22.52 14.33
N GLU A 165 -7.33 23.31 13.44
CA GLU A 165 -7.84 23.69 12.13
C GLU A 165 -7.61 22.62 11.06
N ALA A 166 -6.93 21.52 11.36
CA ALA A 166 -6.69 20.43 10.42
C ALA A 166 -8.02 19.88 9.86
N LYS A 167 -8.03 19.60 8.57
CA LYS A 167 -9.21 19.13 7.84
C LYS A 167 -9.44 17.63 7.91
N GLY A 168 -8.43 16.87 8.34
CA GLY A 168 -8.49 15.41 8.45
C GLY A 168 -7.15 14.81 8.82
N VAL A 169 -7.18 13.49 8.99
CA VAL A 169 -6.02 12.64 9.24
C VAL A 169 -5.94 11.61 8.13
N LEU A 170 -4.77 11.41 7.55
CA LEU A 170 -4.53 10.36 6.54
C LEU A 170 -3.41 9.43 6.99
N ILE A 171 -3.72 8.13 7.05
CA ILE A 171 -2.78 7.07 7.39
C ILE A 171 -2.80 5.96 6.33
N THR A 172 -1.77 5.12 6.32
CA THR A 172 -1.68 3.91 5.48
C THR A 172 -1.66 2.68 6.37
N VAL A 173 -2.68 1.84 6.28
CA VAL A 173 -2.82 0.58 7.03
C VAL A 173 -3.51 -0.45 6.13
N PRO A 174 -2.93 -1.65 5.94
CA PRO A 174 -1.60 -2.04 6.36
C PRO A 174 -0.50 -1.36 5.52
N ASN A 175 0.74 -1.43 6.03
CA ASN A 175 1.89 -1.07 5.22
C ASN A 175 2.22 -2.18 4.17
N TYR A 176 3.26 -1.98 3.37
CA TYR A 176 3.70 -2.95 2.34
C TYR A 176 4.07 -4.33 2.90
N TYR A 177 4.49 -4.39 4.16
CA TYR A 177 4.90 -5.62 4.84
C TYR A 177 3.73 -6.35 5.52
N GLY A 178 2.51 -5.81 5.42
CA GLY A 178 1.33 -6.38 6.08
C GLY A 178 1.19 -6.01 7.56
N MET A 179 2.04 -5.10 8.06
CA MET A 179 1.95 -4.63 9.44
C MET A 179 0.78 -3.66 9.60
N GLY A 180 -0.04 -3.87 10.61
CA GLY A 180 -1.17 -3.03 10.96
C GLY A 180 -1.26 -2.75 12.46
N LEU A 181 -2.24 -1.93 12.83
CA LEU A 181 -2.55 -1.55 14.20
C LEU A 181 -4.06 -1.35 14.38
N ASP A 182 -4.50 -1.06 15.61
CA ASP A 182 -5.91 -0.79 15.90
C ASP A 182 -6.36 0.57 15.34
N VAL A 183 -7.02 0.52 14.17
CA VAL A 183 -7.56 1.71 13.49
C VAL A 183 -8.75 2.30 14.24
N ALA A 184 -9.50 1.51 15.03
CA ALA A 184 -10.68 1.99 15.75
C ALA A 184 -10.33 3.06 16.80
N ALA A 185 -9.22 2.88 17.52
CA ALA A 185 -8.73 3.87 18.48
C ALA A 185 -8.35 5.20 17.79
N ILE A 186 -7.78 5.12 16.58
CA ILE A 186 -7.44 6.30 15.77
C ILE A 186 -8.71 7.00 15.26
N ALA A 187 -9.69 6.23 14.77
CA ALA A 187 -10.96 6.79 14.31
C ALA A 187 -11.68 7.53 15.44
N GLU A 188 -11.71 6.96 16.64
CA GLU A 188 -12.29 7.61 17.82
C GLU A 188 -11.61 8.96 18.12
N VAL A 189 -10.28 9.01 18.08
CA VAL A 189 -9.52 10.26 18.28
C VAL A 189 -9.91 11.32 17.24
N CYS A 190 -9.96 10.95 15.96
CA CYS A 190 -10.34 11.86 14.87
C CYS A 190 -11.78 12.38 15.05
N HIS A 191 -12.70 11.49 15.38
CA HIS A 191 -14.12 11.83 15.53
C HIS A 191 -14.38 12.72 16.76
N GLN A 192 -13.65 12.51 17.87
CA GLN A 192 -13.70 13.41 19.05
C GLN A 192 -13.27 14.84 18.69
N MET A 193 -12.38 15.00 17.74
CA MET A 193 -11.93 16.31 17.24
C MET A 193 -12.74 16.82 16.03
N GLY A 194 -13.76 16.07 15.59
CA GLY A 194 -14.67 16.45 14.51
C GLY A 194 -14.09 16.37 13.10
N VAL A 195 -12.96 15.67 12.92
CA VAL A 195 -12.30 15.52 11.60
C VAL A 195 -12.43 14.10 11.05
N PRO A 196 -12.44 13.91 9.70
CA PRO A 196 -12.46 12.60 9.08
C PRO A 196 -11.13 11.87 9.25
N LEU A 197 -11.21 10.53 9.38
CA LEU A 197 -10.09 9.62 9.19
C LEU A 197 -10.11 9.05 7.77
N LEU A 198 -9.04 9.29 7.02
CA LEU A 198 -8.78 8.76 5.68
C LEU A 198 -7.75 7.65 5.78
N VAL A 199 -8.05 6.48 5.20
CA VAL A 199 -7.13 5.34 5.23
C VAL A 199 -6.77 4.90 3.81
N ASP A 200 -5.49 4.97 3.48
CA ASP A 200 -4.94 4.26 2.33
C ASP A 200 -4.75 2.78 2.71
N GLU A 201 -5.78 1.99 2.45
CA GLU A 201 -5.84 0.53 2.67
C GLU A 201 -5.53 -0.22 1.36
N ALA A 202 -4.63 0.33 0.54
CA ALA A 202 -4.31 -0.24 -0.78
C ALA A 202 -3.86 -1.70 -0.71
N HIS A 203 -3.25 -2.15 0.38
CA HIS A 203 -2.81 -3.52 0.59
C HIS A 203 -3.78 -4.37 1.42
N GLY A 204 -4.92 -3.81 1.84
CA GLY A 204 -5.91 -4.47 2.71
C GLY A 204 -7.29 -4.67 2.07
N ALA A 205 -7.39 -4.73 0.73
CA ALA A 205 -8.68 -4.92 0.05
C ALA A 205 -9.45 -6.20 0.45
N HIS A 206 -8.79 -7.16 1.06
CA HIS A 206 -9.35 -8.42 1.56
C HIS A 206 -9.69 -8.37 3.06
N TYR A 207 -9.33 -7.30 3.77
CA TYR A 207 -9.58 -7.16 5.20
C TYR A 207 -11.07 -7.15 5.53
N GLY A 208 -11.43 -7.79 6.65
CA GLY A 208 -12.83 -7.94 7.08
C GLY A 208 -13.64 -8.99 6.33
N LEU A 209 -13.11 -9.62 5.27
CA LEU A 209 -13.82 -10.59 4.46
C LEU A 209 -13.69 -12.06 4.96
N HIS A 210 -12.78 -12.30 5.92
CA HIS A 210 -12.60 -13.62 6.54
C HIS A 210 -12.19 -13.45 8.03
N PRO A 211 -12.65 -14.33 8.96
CA PRO A 211 -12.39 -14.18 10.41
C PRO A 211 -10.90 -14.18 10.81
N GLN A 212 -10.05 -14.83 10.02
CA GLN A 212 -8.60 -14.88 10.26
C GLN A 212 -7.84 -13.68 9.65
N LEU A 213 -8.52 -12.80 8.89
CA LEU A 213 -7.95 -11.58 8.37
C LEU A 213 -8.17 -10.41 9.34
N PRO A 214 -7.30 -9.40 9.34
CA PRO A 214 -7.53 -8.19 10.11
C PRO A 214 -8.87 -7.52 9.77
N ALA A 215 -9.42 -6.75 10.71
CA ALA A 215 -10.59 -5.93 10.44
C ALA A 215 -10.27 -4.86 9.36
N SER A 216 -11.24 -4.54 8.51
CA SER A 216 -11.09 -3.44 7.55
C SER A 216 -11.12 -2.09 8.27
N ALA A 217 -10.49 -1.08 7.67
CA ALA A 217 -10.55 0.27 8.17
C ALA A 217 -11.98 0.82 8.22
N LEU A 218 -12.87 0.39 7.31
CA LEU A 218 -14.30 0.71 7.34
C LEU A 218 -14.96 0.18 8.61
N ALA A 219 -14.80 -1.11 8.92
CA ALA A 219 -15.35 -1.72 10.13
C ALA A 219 -14.79 -1.07 11.41
N SER A 220 -13.58 -0.51 11.32
CA SER A 220 -12.90 0.22 12.39
C SER A 220 -13.28 1.70 12.47
N GLY A 221 -14.22 2.19 11.65
CA GLY A 221 -14.77 3.53 11.73
C GLY A 221 -14.09 4.60 10.87
N ALA A 222 -13.19 4.25 9.94
CA ALA A 222 -12.63 5.21 8.99
C ALA A 222 -13.72 5.80 8.08
N ASP A 223 -13.67 7.11 7.80
CA ASP A 223 -14.68 7.82 7.01
C ASP A 223 -14.47 7.65 5.50
N GLY A 224 -13.22 7.55 5.06
CA GLY A 224 -12.85 7.32 3.66
C GLY A 224 -11.73 6.29 3.56
N VAL A 225 -11.94 5.23 2.76
CA VAL A 225 -11.00 4.12 2.61
C VAL A 225 -10.73 3.83 1.15
N VAL A 226 -9.46 3.80 0.76
CA VAL A 226 -9.04 3.48 -0.62
C VAL A 226 -8.39 2.10 -0.64
N GLN A 227 -8.93 1.20 -1.46
CA GLN A 227 -8.44 -0.18 -1.60
C GLN A 227 -8.00 -0.46 -3.03
N SER A 228 -6.78 -0.98 -3.22
CA SER A 228 -6.34 -1.53 -4.52
C SER A 228 -6.83 -2.96 -4.66
N THR A 229 -8.02 -3.12 -5.22
CA THR A 229 -8.66 -4.43 -5.40
C THR A 229 -7.74 -5.40 -6.16
N HIS A 230 -7.00 -4.91 -7.16
CA HIS A 230 -6.09 -5.71 -7.98
C HIS A 230 -4.86 -6.26 -7.24
N LYS A 231 -4.54 -5.77 -6.03
CA LYS A 231 -3.37 -6.26 -5.28
C LYS A 231 -3.68 -7.54 -4.52
N MET A 232 -4.83 -7.58 -3.84
CA MET A 232 -5.15 -8.67 -2.91
C MET A 232 -6.40 -9.46 -3.27
N LEU A 233 -7.21 -8.95 -4.21
CA LEU A 233 -8.37 -9.62 -4.80
C LEU A 233 -8.16 -9.78 -6.32
N SER A 234 -9.11 -10.42 -7.01
CA SER A 234 -8.96 -10.87 -8.39
C SER A 234 -9.36 -9.85 -9.47
N ALA A 235 -9.06 -8.55 -9.28
CA ALA A 235 -9.29 -7.55 -10.29
C ALA A 235 -8.08 -7.36 -11.23
N MET A 236 -8.33 -6.78 -12.41
CA MET A 236 -7.25 -6.37 -13.33
C MET A 236 -6.42 -5.23 -12.73
N THR A 237 -5.14 -5.17 -13.08
CA THR A 237 -4.24 -4.06 -12.69
C THR A 237 -4.91 -2.71 -12.96
N MET A 238 -4.71 -1.74 -12.05
CA MET A 238 -5.38 -0.45 -11.94
C MET A 238 -6.80 -0.50 -11.33
N GLY A 239 -7.44 -1.67 -11.23
CA GLY A 239 -8.74 -1.78 -10.56
C GLY A 239 -8.62 -1.53 -9.06
N ALA A 240 -9.35 -0.52 -8.57
CA ALA A 240 -9.39 -0.13 -7.16
C ALA A 240 -10.79 0.33 -6.76
N MET A 241 -11.07 0.48 -5.49
CA MET A 241 -12.32 1.01 -4.97
C MET A 241 -12.04 2.07 -3.91
N LEU A 242 -12.91 3.05 -3.85
CA LEU A 242 -13.01 4.03 -2.79
C LEU A 242 -14.33 3.82 -2.06
N HIS A 243 -14.27 3.74 -0.73
CA HIS A 243 -15.41 3.52 0.14
C HIS A 243 -15.58 4.70 1.09
N ILE A 244 -16.83 5.13 1.30
CA ILE A 244 -17.17 6.25 2.17
C ILE A 244 -18.28 5.84 3.13
N GLN A 245 -18.18 6.36 4.36
CA GLN A 245 -19.24 6.29 5.36
C GLN A 245 -19.27 7.55 6.23
N GLY A 246 -20.39 7.77 6.92
CA GLY A 246 -20.62 8.95 7.75
C GLY A 246 -20.80 10.23 6.93
N GLU A 247 -20.79 11.37 7.63
CA GLU A 247 -21.13 12.69 7.06
C GLU A 247 -19.94 13.65 7.00
N ARG A 248 -18.71 13.20 7.37
CA ARG A 248 -17.53 14.09 7.49
C ARG A 248 -16.85 14.37 6.16
N ILE A 249 -17.21 13.64 5.09
CA ILE A 249 -16.69 13.82 3.74
C ILE A 249 -17.82 14.30 2.84
N ASP A 250 -17.61 15.44 2.17
CA ASP A 250 -18.55 15.98 1.18
C ASP A 250 -18.61 15.07 -0.05
N ARG A 251 -19.68 14.29 -0.15
CA ARG A 251 -19.87 13.29 -1.21
C ARG A 251 -20.09 13.92 -2.58
N GLU A 252 -20.73 15.09 -2.65
CA GLU A 252 -20.95 15.79 -3.92
C GLU A 252 -19.62 16.31 -4.47
N LEU A 253 -18.83 16.96 -3.64
CA LEU A 253 -17.50 17.42 -4.01
C LEU A 253 -16.59 16.24 -4.38
N LEU A 254 -16.67 15.12 -3.65
CA LEU A 254 -15.91 13.90 -3.96
C LEU A 254 -16.22 13.37 -5.36
N ARG A 255 -17.51 13.27 -5.75
CA ARG A 255 -17.91 12.86 -7.10
C ARG A 255 -17.33 13.79 -8.17
N GLN A 256 -17.37 15.10 -7.94
CA GLN A 256 -16.75 16.07 -8.84
C GLN A 256 -15.23 15.83 -8.96
N ARG A 257 -14.53 15.57 -7.86
CA ARG A 257 -13.08 15.29 -7.87
C ARG A 257 -12.76 13.97 -8.60
N LEU A 258 -13.56 12.93 -8.39
CA LEU A 258 -13.41 11.67 -9.12
C LEU A 258 -13.61 11.85 -10.63
N ALA A 259 -14.61 12.61 -11.05
CA ALA A 259 -14.85 12.94 -12.46
C ALA A 259 -13.71 13.78 -13.08
N MET A 260 -13.04 14.63 -12.29
CA MET A 260 -11.88 15.41 -12.76
C MET A 260 -10.62 14.56 -12.92
N LEU A 261 -10.44 13.53 -12.11
CA LEU A 261 -9.20 12.76 -12.01
C LEU A 261 -9.21 11.48 -12.83
N GLN A 262 -10.38 10.95 -13.14
CA GLN A 262 -10.53 9.77 -13.96
C GLN A 262 -10.89 10.14 -15.41
N SER A 263 -10.57 9.24 -16.35
CA SER A 263 -10.90 9.47 -17.77
C SER A 263 -12.40 9.56 -17.97
N SER A 264 -12.84 10.42 -18.88
CA SER A 264 -14.23 10.46 -19.36
C SER A 264 -14.62 9.20 -20.15
N SER A 265 -13.64 8.40 -20.58
CA SER A 265 -13.84 7.10 -21.22
C SER A 265 -13.15 6.03 -20.35
N PRO A 266 -13.79 5.61 -19.24
CA PRO A 266 -13.21 4.64 -18.32
C PRO A 266 -13.14 3.26 -18.98
N SER A 267 -12.19 2.43 -18.56
CA SER A 267 -12.05 1.06 -19.05
C SER A 267 -13.15 0.16 -18.49
N TYR A 268 -14.09 -0.25 -19.33
CA TYR A 268 -15.16 -1.19 -18.98
C TYR A 268 -14.62 -2.57 -18.59
N PRO A 269 -13.58 -3.13 -19.24
CA PRO A 269 -12.93 -4.38 -18.76
C PRO A 269 -12.41 -4.28 -17.33
N ILE A 270 -11.81 -3.14 -16.94
CA ILE A 270 -11.36 -2.92 -15.54
C ILE A 270 -12.55 -2.87 -14.60
N MET A 271 -13.61 -2.11 -14.92
CA MET A 271 -14.83 -2.05 -14.09
C MET A 271 -15.51 -3.41 -13.96
N ALA A 272 -15.61 -4.16 -15.05
CA ALA A 272 -16.14 -5.54 -15.01
C ALA A 272 -15.29 -6.46 -14.13
N SER A 273 -13.97 -6.31 -14.16
CA SER A 273 -13.08 -7.08 -13.29
C SER A 273 -13.27 -6.74 -11.80
N LEU A 274 -13.54 -5.48 -11.46
CA LEU A 274 -13.89 -5.05 -10.11
C LEU A 274 -15.21 -5.66 -9.65
N ASP A 275 -16.23 -5.62 -10.51
CA ASP A 275 -17.55 -6.19 -10.23
C ASP A 275 -17.48 -7.71 -10.05
N LEU A 276 -16.71 -8.43 -10.88
CA LEU A 276 -16.46 -9.86 -10.73
C LEU A 276 -15.68 -10.20 -9.45
N ALA A 277 -14.66 -9.42 -9.10
CA ALA A 277 -13.89 -9.61 -7.88
C ALA A 277 -14.78 -9.45 -6.64
N ARG A 278 -15.61 -8.39 -6.60
CA ARG A 278 -16.61 -8.17 -5.57
C ARG A 278 -17.61 -9.35 -5.51
N ARG A 279 -18.19 -9.73 -6.66
CA ARG A 279 -19.15 -10.83 -6.74
C ARG A 279 -18.56 -12.12 -6.18
N TYR A 280 -17.32 -12.45 -6.52
CA TYR A 280 -16.67 -13.67 -6.07
C TYR A 280 -16.64 -13.76 -4.53
N VAL A 281 -16.11 -12.73 -3.87
CA VAL A 281 -16.03 -12.71 -2.41
C VAL A 281 -17.40 -12.55 -1.74
N HIS A 282 -18.33 -11.83 -2.38
CA HIS A 282 -19.69 -11.63 -1.86
C HIS A 282 -20.51 -12.93 -1.83
N VAL A 283 -20.38 -13.75 -2.88
CA VAL A 283 -21.11 -15.02 -3.01
C VAL A 283 -20.48 -16.12 -2.16
N HIS A 284 -19.16 -16.24 -2.22
CA HIS A 284 -18.44 -17.35 -1.58
C HIS A 284 -18.07 -17.06 -0.11
N ARG A 285 -18.10 -15.77 0.32
CA ARG A 285 -17.83 -15.40 1.71
C ARG A 285 -16.48 -15.96 2.17
N GLU A 286 -16.42 -16.53 3.36
CA GLU A 286 -15.23 -17.18 3.90
C GLU A 286 -14.65 -18.26 2.99
N GLN A 287 -15.49 -18.99 2.27
CA GLN A 287 -15.06 -20.05 1.34
C GLN A 287 -14.20 -19.51 0.18
N ALA A 288 -14.34 -18.21 -0.17
CA ALA A 288 -13.51 -17.58 -1.19
C ALA A 288 -12.01 -17.63 -0.83
N PHE A 289 -11.68 -17.73 0.44
CA PHE A 289 -10.31 -17.72 0.96
C PHE A 289 -9.76 -19.11 1.29
N GLN A 290 -10.55 -20.15 1.15
CA GLN A 290 -10.19 -21.49 1.63
C GLN A 290 -8.87 -22.00 1.04
N GLU A 291 -8.66 -21.87 -0.28
CA GLU A 291 -7.42 -22.31 -0.94
C GLU A 291 -6.21 -21.49 -0.49
N GLY A 292 -6.34 -20.16 -0.45
CA GLY A 292 -5.26 -19.29 0.01
C GLY A 292 -4.91 -19.52 1.48
N MET A 293 -5.90 -19.74 2.36
CA MET A 293 -5.65 -20.05 3.77
C MET A 293 -4.99 -21.42 3.94
N GLU A 294 -5.36 -22.39 3.12
CA GLU A 294 -4.70 -23.71 3.09
C GLU A 294 -3.23 -23.58 2.63
N ALA A 295 -2.95 -22.77 1.61
CA ALA A 295 -1.59 -22.51 1.16
C ALA A 295 -0.74 -21.89 2.29
N ILE A 296 -1.29 -20.91 3.03
CA ILE A 296 -0.63 -20.28 4.19
C ILE A 296 -0.39 -21.31 5.30
N ARG A 297 -1.35 -22.18 5.60
CA ARG A 297 -1.19 -23.23 6.59
C ARG A 297 -0.04 -24.18 6.22
N VAL A 298 -0.01 -24.65 4.97
CA VAL A 298 1.08 -25.51 4.44
C VAL A 298 2.44 -24.80 4.56
N PHE A 299 2.49 -23.51 4.21
CA PHE A 299 3.71 -22.72 4.34
C PHE A 299 4.21 -22.69 5.79
N HIS A 300 3.36 -22.34 6.76
CA HIS A 300 3.78 -22.26 8.16
C HIS A 300 4.18 -23.61 8.75
N GLU A 301 3.51 -24.69 8.37
CA GLU A 301 3.89 -26.06 8.80
C GLU A 301 5.28 -26.45 8.29
N GLY A 302 5.59 -26.17 7.01
CA GLY A 302 6.91 -26.44 6.44
C GLY A 302 7.98 -25.48 6.95
N TRP A 303 7.61 -24.21 7.26
CA TRP A 303 8.52 -23.20 7.78
C TRP A 303 9.23 -23.60 9.06
N ALA A 304 8.60 -24.37 9.94
CA ALA A 304 9.18 -24.81 11.22
C ALA A 304 10.49 -25.61 11.05
N GLY A 305 10.74 -26.18 9.87
CA GLY A 305 11.98 -26.89 9.53
C GLY A 305 13.14 -25.97 9.11
N LEU A 306 12.87 -24.72 8.77
CA LEU A 306 13.88 -23.77 8.28
C LEU A 306 14.53 -23.00 9.43
N THR A 307 15.86 -23.07 9.53
CA THR A 307 16.61 -22.46 10.64
C THR A 307 17.29 -21.16 10.24
N ARG A 308 17.68 -21.05 8.97
CA ARG A 308 18.43 -19.90 8.44
C ARG A 308 17.58 -18.65 8.30
N PHE A 309 16.33 -18.82 7.85
CA PHE A 309 15.48 -17.69 7.53
C PHE A 309 14.64 -17.24 8.73
N GLY A 310 14.39 -15.94 8.83
CA GLY A 310 13.46 -15.33 9.78
C GLY A 310 12.18 -14.90 9.07
N LEU A 311 11.06 -14.94 9.79
CA LEU A 311 9.75 -14.47 9.36
C LEU A 311 9.41 -13.21 10.17
N LEU A 312 8.80 -12.21 9.53
CA LEU A 312 8.27 -11.03 10.21
C LEU A 312 6.93 -11.39 10.86
N GLU A 313 6.87 -11.27 12.18
CA GLU A 313 5.67 -11.53 12.98
C GLU A 313 5.56 -10.49 14.10
N PRO A 314 4.33 -10.10 14.51
CA PRO A 314 4.14 -9.22 15.66
C PRO A 314 4.55 -9.95 16.95
N VAL A 315 5.23 -9.23 17.84
CA VAL A 315 5.55 -9.75 19.18
C VAL A 315 4.36 -9.50 20.10
N ASN A 316 3.82 -10.54 20.69
CA ASN A 316 2.77 -10.41 21.70
C ASN A 316 3.30 -9.71 22.96
N VAL A 317 2.45 -8.96 23.62
CA VAL A 317 2.74 -8.17 24.86
C VAL A 317 3.30 -9.06 26.00
N ASN A 318 3.15 -10.38 25.90
CA ASN A 318 3.67 -11.37 26.85
C ASN A 318 4.99 -12.00 26.40
N GLY A 319 5.66 -11.47 25.35
CA GLY A 319 6.93 -12.02 24.85
C GLY A 319 6.79 -13.34 24.08
N THR A 320 5.57 -13.77 23.76
CA THR A 320 5.30 -14.95 22.93
C THR A 320 4.98 -14.53 21.50
N VAL A 321 5.60 -15.18 20.54
CA VAL A 321 5.25 -15.02 19.12
C VAL A 321 3.89 -15.68 18.89
N SER A 322 2.93 -14.96 18.27
CA SER A 322 1.64 -15.57 17.92
C SER A 322 1.83 -16.59 16.80
N VAL A 323 1.72 -17.85 17.14
CA VAL A 323 1.67 -18.93 16.15
C VAL A 323 0.23 -19.01 15.60
N PRO A 324 0.04 -19.16 14.27
CA PRO A 324 -1.28 -19.46 13.74
C PRO A 324 -1.82 -20.78 14.33
N PRO A 325 -3.13 -21.08 14.24
CA PRO A 325 -3.88 -21.98 15.11
C PRO A 325 -3.54 -23.47 15.02
N SER A 326 -2.28 -23.85 15.21
CA SER A 326 -1.88 -25.23 15.49
C SER A 326 -1.74 -25.55 16.99
N GLY A 327 -2.08 -24.60 17.87
CA GLY A 327 -2.38 -24.91 19.29
C GLY A 327 -1.21 -25.21 20.22
N GLU A 328 0.04 -25.03 19.85
CA GLU A 328 1.18 -25.18 20.75
C GLU A 328 1.98 -23.89 20.89
N THR A 329 1.98 -23.33 22.09
CA THR A 329 2.77 -22.15 22.49
C THR A 329 4.22 -22.58 22.73
N ILE A 330 5.14 -22.08 21.94
CA ILE A 330 6.58 -22.19 22.25
C ILE A 330 6.95 -20.93 23.05
N GLU A 331 7.13 -21.09 24.36
CA GLU A 331 7.66 -20.04 25.25
C GLU A 331 9.15 -19.84 24.98
N THR A 332 9.47 -18.77 24.26
CA THR A 332 10.83 -18.25 24.22
C THR A 332 10.92 -17.06 25.18
N GLU A 333 11.46 -17.29 26.38
CA GLU A 333 11.77 -16.22 27.34
C GLU A 333 12.79 -15.23 26.73
N VAL A 334 12.31 -14.03 26.38
CA VAL A 334 13.20 -12.87 26.15
C VAL A 334 13.36 -12.16 27.48
N GLN A 335 14.34 -12.56 28.27
CA GLN A 335 14.69 -11.89 29.52
C GLN A 335 15.29 -10.51 29.22
N GLY A 336 14.65 -9.45 29.72
CA GLY A 336 15.22 -8.09 29.83
C GLY A 336 14.43 -6.94 29.23
N LEU A 337 13.16 -7.12 28.85
CA LEU A 337 12.33 -6.06 28.25
C LEU A 337 11.13 -5.64 29.13
N GLU A 338 11.24 -5.71 30.44
CA GLU A 338 10.26 -5.06 31.33
C GLU A 338 10.84 -3.70 31.79
N PRO A 339 10.14 -2.63 31.77
CA PRO A 339 8.75 -2.18 31.73
C PRO A 339 8.47 -1.03 30.70
N LEU A 340 8.59 -1.26 29.41
CA LEU A 340 8.36 -0.24 28.38
C LEU A 340 7.02 -0.45 27.60
N LEU A 341 6.19 -1.40 28.01
CA LEU A 341 5.03 -1.88 27.24
C LEU A 341 3.67 -1.44 27.81
N GLU A 342 3.55 -0.26 28.44
CA GLU A 342 2.25 0.32 28.82
C GLU A 342 1.57 1.14 27.69
N SER A 343 2.15 1.25 26.51
CA SER A 343 1.50 1.89 25.34
C SER A 343 1.07 0.85 24.32
N ILE A 344 -0.09 1.07 23.72
CA ILE A 344 -0.64 0.25 22.63
C ILE A 344 0.45 0.02 21.57
N PRO A 345 0.76 -1.24 21.22
CA PRO A 345 1.81 -1.50 20.25
C PRO A 345 1.42 -0.92 18.90
N GLY A 346 2.29 -0.10 18.30
CA GLY A 346 2.10 0.49 16.99
C GLY A 346 2.20 -0.55 15.84
N TYR A 347 2.38 -1.82 16.19
CA TYR A 347 2.30 -2.99 15.32
C TYR A 347 1.62 -4.11 16.11
N SER A 348 0.36 -4.36 15.81
CA SER A 348 -0.48 -5.31 16.55
C SER A 348 -1.14 -6.36 15.67
N THR A 349 -1.19 -6.16 14.35
CA THR A 349 -1.77 -7.11 13.39
C THR A 349 -0.83 -7.34 12.23
N GLN A 350 -0.75 -8.60 11.77
CA GLN A 350 -0.04 -9.01 10.56
C GLN A 350 -1.03 -9.60 9.57
N ASP A 351 -0.93 -9.19 8.31
CA ASP A 351 -1.63 -9.80 7.21
C ASP A 351 -1.07 -11.20 6.96
N PRO A 352 -1.85 -12.28 7.14
CA PRO A 352 -1.35 -13.65 6.95
C PRO A 352 -0.94 -13.94 5.50
N PHE A 353 -1.46 -13.19 4.51
CA PHE A 353 -1.06 -13.31 3.11
C PHE A 353 0.22 -12.56 2.75
N LYS A 354 0.81 -11.81 3.68
CA LYS A 354 2.09 -11.11 3.52
C LYS A 354 3.20 -11.88 4.20
N ILE A 355 3.90 -12.70 3.44
CA ILE A 355 5.07 -13.44 3.93
C ILE A 355 6.30 -12.57 3.75
N VAL A 356 6.92 -12.15 4.84
CA VAL A 356 8.10 -11.29 4.85
C VAL A 356 9.26 -12.02 5.48
N ILE A 357 10.24 -12.37 4.69
CA ILE A 357 11.37 -13.20 5.10
C ILE A 357 12.69 -12.43 5.06
N TYR A 358 13.67 -12.90 5.85
CA TYR A 358 15.03 -12.37 5.85
C TYR A 358 16.05 -13.45 6.25
N ASP A 359 17.32 -13.27 5.89
CA ASP A 359 18.40 -14.13 6.34
C ASP A 359 18.81 -13.75 7.78
N ARG A 360 18.60 -14.63 8.75
CA ARG A 360 18.97 -14.43 10.18
C ARG A 360 20.46 -14.22 10.39
N HIS A 361 21.27 -14.80 9.52
CA HIS A 361 22.74 -14.72 9.61
C HIS A 361 23.31 -13.47 8.93
N GLY A 362 22.46 -12.72 8.16
CA GLY A 362 22.87 -11.51 7.45
C GLY A 362 23.93 -11.76 6.37
N VAL A 363 24.03 -12.99 5.87
CA VAL A 363 24.95 -13.34 4.77
C VAL A 363 24.41 -12.84 3.44
N TRP A 364 23.10 -12.96 3.24
CA TRP A 364 22.41 -12.45 2.07
C TRP A 364 21.58 -11.22 2.43
N SER A 365 21.74 -10.17 1.64
CA SER A 365 20.79 -9.05 1.66
C SER A 365 19.44 -9.52 1.12
N GLY A 366 18.37 -8.75 1.37
CA GLY A 366 17.07 -9.04 0.77
C GLY A 366 17.12 -9.03 -0.76
N TYR A 367 17.93 -8.15 -1.38
CA TYR A 367 18.13 -8.14 -2.85
C TYR A 367 18.75 -9.44 -3.36
N GLN A 368 19.78 -9.95 -2.69
CA GLN A 368 20.41 -11.21 -3.04
C GLN A 368 19.48 -12.41 -2.82
N LEU A 369 18.69 -12.39 -1.74
CA LEU A 369 17.71 -13.43 -1.48
C LEU A 369 16.59 -13.43 -2.52
N GLN A 370 16.13 -12.26 -2.96
CA GLN A 370 15.19 -12.13 -4.09
C GLN A 370 15.76 -12.78 -5.36
N GLU A 371 16.99 -12.41 -5.75
CA GLU A 371 17.63 -12.96 -6.95
C GLU A 371 17.72 -14.49 -6.90
N LYS A 372 18.05 -15.04 -5.75
CA LYS A 372 18.13 -16.50 -5.55
C LYS A 372 16.76 -17.18 -5.65
N LEU A 373 15.72 -16.58 -5.07
CA LEU A 373 14.34 -17.08 -5.19
C LEU A 373 13.85 -17.03 -6.64
N GLU A 374 14.17 -15.97 -7.38
CA GLU A 374 13.82 -15.85 -8.81
C GLU A 374 14.52 -16.94 -9.64
N GLN A 375 15.78 -17.29 -9.34
CA GLN A 375 16.50 -18.39 -9.98
C GLN A 375 15.84 -19.76 -9.72
N GLN A 376 15.15 -19.92 -8.57
CA GLN A 376 14.35 -21.10 -8.23
C GLN A 376 12.91 -21.03 -8.77
N GLY A 377 12.59 -19.98 -9.54
CA GLY A 377 11.25 -19.78 -10.13
C GLY A 377 10.20 -19.21 -9.17
N CYS A 378 10.61 -18.68 -8.02
CA CYS A 378 9.77 -17.96 -7.08
C CYS A 378 10.01 -16.45 -7.23
N ILE A 379 9.03 -15.71 -7.74
CA ILE A 379 9.15 -14.27 -8.02
C ILE A 379 8.49 -13.48 -6.88
N PRO A 380 9.27 -12.81 -6.02
CA PRO A 380 8.73 -11.99 -4.94
C PRO A 380 8.06 -10.70 -5.43
N GLU A 381 7.24 -10.09 -4.60
CA GLU A 381 6.66 -8.77 -4.85
C GLU A 381 7.72 -7.68 -4.82
N MET A 382 8.57 -7.68 -3.80
CA MET A 382 9.65 -6.71 -3.66
C MET A 382 10.70 -7.17 -2.64
N SER A 383 11.86 -6.51 -2.67
CA SER A 383 12.86 -6.64 -1.62
C SER A 383 13.42 -5.29 -1.16
N THR A 384 14.03 -5.30 -0.01
CA THR A 384 14.79 -4.19 0.57
C THR A 384 16.21 -4.68 0.90
N GLU A 385 17.01 -3.85 1.58
CA GLU A 385 18.34 -4.27 2.05
C GLU A 385 18.29 -5.55 2.91
N ARG A 386 17.22 -5.74 3.70
CA ARG A 386 17.10 -6.86 4.64
C ARG A 386 16.00 -7.85 4.29
N TYR A 387 14.85 -7.39 3.81
CA TYR A 387 13.62 -8.16 3.70
C TYR A 387 13.26 -8.49 2.26
N VAL A 388 12.61 -9.64 2.08
CA VAL A 388 11.90 -10.02 0.86
C VAL A 388 10.42 -10.19 1.21
N VAL A 389 9.54 -9.57 0.43
CA VAL A 389 8.08 -9.65 0.57
C VAL A 389 7.51 -10.55 -0.50
N LEU A 390 6.78 -11.58 -0.07
CA LEU A 390 6.05 -12.49 -0.94
C LEU A 390 4.56 -12.35 -0.64
N LEU A 391 3.75 -12.43 -1.69
CA LEU A 391 2.30 -12.33 -1.59
C LEU A 391 1.66 -13.68 -1.82
N PHE A 392 0.86 -14.10 -0.86
CA PHE A 392 -0.22 -15.04 -1.09
C PHE A 392 -1.53 -14.28 -1.25
N THR A 393 -2.52 -14.88 -1.85
CA THR A 393 -3.85 -14.29 -2.04
C THR A 393 -4.91 -15.39 -1.91
N LEU A 394 -6.17 -15.01 -2.04
CA LEU A 394 -7.28 -15.96 -2.09
C LEU A 394 -7.15 -16.99 -3.24
N ALA A 395 -6.34 -16.66 -4.28
CA ALA A 395 -6.12 -17.53 -5.45
C ALA A 395 -4.83 -18.38 -5.34
N SER A 396 -4.06 -18.23 -4.27
CA SER A 396 -2.88 -19.07 -4.03
C SER A 396 -3.29 -20.49 -3.66
N VAL A 397 -2.54 -21.46 -4.15
CA VAL A 397 -2.76 -22.87 -3.92
C VAL A 397 -1.62 -23.48 -3.10
N LYS A 398 -1.83 -24.66 -2.49
CA LYS A 398 -0.81 -25.31 -1.65
C LYS A 398 0.50 -25.57 -2.41
N GLU A 399 0.42 -25.82 -3.70
CA GLU A 399 1.59 -26.05 -4.57
C GLU A 399 2.52 -24.82 -4.66
N ASP A 400 1.96 -23.60 -4.49
CA ASP A 400 2.76 -22.37 -4.39
C ASP A 400 3.57 -22.35 -3.11
N ALA A 401 2.96 -22.73 -1.98
CA ALA A 401 3.63 -22.85 -0.69
C ALA A 401 4.71 -23.93 -0.70
N GLU A 402 4.41 -25.12 -1.22
CA GLU A 402 5.34 -26.24 -1.36
C GLU A 402 6.55 -25.85 -2.21
N ARG A 403 6.34 -25.14 -3.34
CA ARG A 403 7.41 -24.64 -4.20
C ARG A 403 8.30 -23.63 -3.48
N LEU A 404 7.71 -22.68 -2.74
CA LEU A 404 8.46 -21.69 -1.99
C LEU A 404 9.30 -22.35 -0.87
N LEU A 405 8.73 -23.30 -0.14
CA LEU A 405 9.43 -24.06 0.89
C LEU A 405 10.61 -24.84 0.30
N GLN A 406 10.40 -25.55 -0.80
CA GLN A 406 11.48 -26.28 -1.48
C GLN A 406 12.62 -25.35 -1.93
N ALA A 407 12.27 -24.18 -2.49
CA ALA A 407 13.27 -23.19 -2.87
C ALA A 407 14.09 -22.70 -1.66
N LEU A 408 13.45 -22.47 -0.52
CA LEU A 408 14.13 -22.06 0.72
C LEU A 408 15.00 -23.17 1.30
N GLU A 409 14.54 -24.43 1.30
CA GLU A 409 15.31 -25.60 1.73
C GLU A 409 16.56 -25.80 0.87
N ASP A 410 16.45 -25.69 -0.45
CA ASP A 410 17.56 -25.78 -1.40
C ASP A 410 18.60 -24.69 -1.13
N LEU A 411 18.15 -23.44 -0.89
CA LEU A 411 19.02 -22.32 -0.55
C LEU A 411 19.70 -22.48 0.83
N GLU A 412 19.01 -23.06 1.81
CA GLU A 412 19.60 -23.38 3.11
C GLU A 412 20.72 -24.43 2.97
N THR A 413 20.47 -25.48 2.16
CA THR A 413 21.43 -26.57 1.89
C THR A 413 22.63 -26.09 1.08
N GLU A 414 22.44 -25.27 0.04
CA GLU A 414 23.52 -24.67 -0.76
C GLU A 414 24.53 -23.92 0.11
N SER A 415 24.05 -23.22 1.13
CA SER A 415 24.88 -22.42 2.03
C SER A 415 25.60 -23.23 3.12
N ALA A 416 25.17 -24.46 3.40
CA ALA A 416 25.84 -25.37 4.33
C ALA A 416 27.14 -25.99 3.77
N LEU A 417 27.39 -25.88 2.46
CA LEU A 417 28.66 -26.26 1.84
C LEU A 417 29.75 -25.27 2.28
N PRO A 418 30.95 -25.75 2.70
CA PRO A 418 32.03 -24.88 3.17
C PRO A 418 32.38 -23.90 2.03
N LEU A 419 32.18 -22.61 2.28
CA LEU A 419 32.67 -21.54 1.42
C LEU A 419 34.16 -21.77 1.13
N GLN A 420 34.51 -22.04 -0.11
CA GLN A 420 35.87 -21.86 -0.57
C GLN A 420 36.18 -20.37 -0.35
N VAL A 421 37.01 -20.12 0.67
CA VAL A 421 37.39 -18.77 1.09
C VAL A 421 38.14 -18.09 -0.06
N GLY A 422 37.37 -17.40 -0.91
CA GLY A 422 37.88 -16.34 -1.77
C GLY A 422 38.18 -15.15 -0.84
N VAL A 423 39.45 -14.87 -0.66
CA VAL A 423 39.98 -13.74 0.12
C VAL A 423 39.32 -12.45 -0.38
N GLY A 424 38.45 -11.81 0.42
CA GLY A 424 38.03 -10.44 0.12
C GLY A 424 36.67 -9.96 0.65
N SER A 425 36.06 -10.53 1.67
CA SER A 425 34.96 -9.84 2.36
C SER A 425 35.41 -9.40 3.76
N LYS A 426 35.68 -8.11 3.89
CA LYS A 426 35.76 -7.49 5.21
C LYS A 426 34.38 -7.66 5.86
N GLY A 427 34.35 -8.48 6.93
CA GLY A 427 33.14 -8.66 7.73
C GLY A 427 32.55 -7.32 8.12
N ILE A 428 31.24 -7.20 7.97
CA ILE A 428 30.48 -6.06 8.49
C ILE A 428 30.75 -6.04 10.00
N PRO A 429 31.31 -4.96 10.57
CA PRO A 429 31.56 -4.91 12.00
C PRO A 429 30.21 -5.05 12.71
N LYS A 430 30.12 -5.99 13.66
CA LYS A 430 29.10 -5.95 14.71
C LYS A 430 29.34 -4.63 15.48
N LYS A 431 28.74 -3.56 15.01
CA LYS A 431 28.51 -2.39 15.85
C LYS A 431 27.44 -2.82 16.83
N ASP A 432 27.82 -2.94 18.10
CA ASP A 432 26.89 -2.83 19.19
C ASP A 432 26.06 -1.58 18.90
N HIS A 433 24.80 -1.77 18.45
CA HIS A 433 23.88 -0.66 18.33
C HIS A 433 23.59 -0.25 19.77
N GLU A 434 24.33 0.74 20.24
CA GLU A 434 23.80 1.60 21.29
C GLU A 434 22.41 2.01 20.79
N VAL A 435 21.40 1.48 21.49
CA VAL A 435 20.04 2.00 21.43
C VAL A 435 20.23 3.47 21.77
N SER A 436 20.23 4.32 20.74
CA SER A 436 20.29 5.75 20.95
C SER A 436 19.10 6.07 21.80
N THR A 437 19.38 6.42 23.06
CA THR A 437 18.43 6.88 24.04
C THR A 437 17.84 8.19 23.55
N TRP A 438 16.81 8.10 22.70
CA TRP A 438 15.97 9.21 22.28
C TRP A 438 15.04 9.68 23.41
N ASN A 439 15.36 9.30 24.66
CA ASN A 439 14.68 9.76 25.86
C ASN A 439 15.45 10.92 26.45
N ASN A 440 15.01 12.17 26.13
CA ASN A 440 15.00 13.33 27.03
C ASN A 440 15.00 14.73 26.38
N LEU A 441 14.66 14.81 25.10
CA LEU A 441 14.12 16.08 24.58
C LEU A 441 12.65 15.81 24.21
N ARG A 442 11.73 16.73 24.50
CA ARG A 442 10.36 16.70 23.97
C ARG A 442 10.44 16.89 22.45
N VAL A 443 10.87 15.85 21.74
CA VAL A 443 10.80 15.82 20.29
C VAL A 443 9.33 15.61 19.99
N LEU A 444 8.72 16.61 19.36
CA LEU A 444 7.36 16.48 18.85
C LEU A 444 7.40 15.34 17.81
N ASN A 445 6.51 14.36 17.95
CA ASN A 445 6.39 13.24 17.01
C ASN A 445 5.66 13.65 15.71
N TYR A 446 5.71 14.93 15.36
CA TYR A 446 5.14 15.49 14.14
C TYR A 446 5.90 16.76 13.71
N SER A 447 5.86 17.05 12.39
CA SER A 447 6.53 18.21 11.80
C SER A 447 5.73 19.52 12.00
N PRO A 448 6.36 20.69 11.81
CA PRO A 448 5.60 21.89 11.46
C PRO A 448 4.87 21.70 10.13
N PRO A 449 3.85 22.54 9.81
CA PRO A 449 3.14 22.47 8.54
C PRO A 449 4.08 22.77 7.36
N ILE A 450 4.16 21.85 6.41
CA ILE A 450 4.97 21.98 5.19
C ILE A 450 4.03 22.28 4.03
N GLN A 451 4.27 23.41 3.34
CA GLN A 451 3.45 23.82 2.20
C GLN A 451 3.81 23.01 0.96
N PHE A 452 2.81 22.43 0.32
CA PHE A 452 2.94 21.77 -0.96
C PHE A 452 2.48 22.67 -2.10
N HIS A 453 3.27 22.71 -3.18
CA HIS A 453 3.02 23.52 -4.36
C HIS A 453 2.97 22.65 -5.61
N LEU A 454 2.00 22.90 -6.50
CA LEU A 454 1.93 22.24 -7.80
C LEU A 454 3.05 22.74 -8.73
N GLN A 455 3.39 24.01 -8.63
CA GLN A 455 4.45 24.61 -9.46
C GLN A 455 5.82 24.23 -8.89
N PRO A 456 6.76 23.76 -9.74
CA PRO A 456 8.12 23.53 -9.30
C PRO A 456 8.80 24.85 -8.90
N PRO A 457 9.78 24.81 -8.00
CA PRO A 457 10.56 26.01 -7.68
C PRO A 457 11.27 26.53 -8.93
N ARG A 458 11.47 27.85 -8.99
CA ARG A 458 12.20 28.49 -10.09
C ARG A 458 13.66 28.03 -10.08
N LYS A 459 14.30 28.02 -11.27
CA LYS A 459 15.69 27.55 -11.39
C LYS A 459 16.68 28.34 -10.52
N GLU A 460 16.40 29.63 -10.32
CA GLU A 460 17.22 30.52 -9.52
C GLU A 460 17.08 30.29 -8.01
N GLN A 461 16.03 29.58 -7.59
CA GLN A 461 15.74 29.25 -6.19
C GLN A 461 16.35 27.94 -5.76
N VAL A 462 16.94 27.18 -6.69
CA VAL A 462 17.45 25.84 -6.40
C VAL A 462 18.87 25.67 -6.93
N GLU A 463 19.65 24.89 -6.21
CA GLU A 463 21.00 24.48 -6.63
C GLU A 463 21.19 22.98 -6.44
N SER A 464 22.13 22.41 -7.17
CA SER A 464 22.50 20.99 -7.01
C SER A 464 23.77 20.91 -6.15
N VAL A 465 23.68 20.15 -5.06
CA VAL A 465 24.82 19.94 -4.14
C VAL A 465 25.15 18.44 -4.08
N SER A 466 26.41 18.09 -3.78
CA SER A 466 26.76 16.68 -3.55
C SER A 466 26.07 16.16 -2.30
N LEU A 467 25.81 14.84 -2.24
CA LEU A 467 25.15 14.22 -1.06
C LEU A 467 25.92 14.51 0.23
N GLU A 468 27.27 14.54 0.18
CA GLU A 468 28.10 14.78 1.37
C GLU A 468 27.91 16.19 1.95
N LEU A 469 27.48 17.15 1.13
CA LEU A 469 27.34 18.57 1.51
C LEU A 469 25.88 19.02 1.71
N CYS A 470 24.90 18.11 1.60
CA CYS A 470 23.49 18.48 1.67
C CYS A 470 22.92 18.51 3.10
N SER A 471 23.66 18.08 4.12
CA SER A 471 23.21 18.12 5.51
C SER A 471 22.89 19.55 5.96
N GLY A 472 21.73 19.73 6.61
CA GLY A 472 21.23 21.04 7.06
C GLY A 472 20.57 21.89 5.97
N ARG A 473 20.64 21.49 4.69
CA ARG A 473 19.99 22.18 3.58
C ARG A 473 18.51 21.76 3.49
N VAL A 474 17.70 22.59 2.85
CA VAL A 474 16.28 22.30 2.61
C VAL A 474 16.13 21.66 1.22
N ALA A 475 15.55 20.48 1.17
CA ALA A 475 15.33 19.75 -0.08
C ALA A 475 14.40 20.50 -1.04
N ALA A 476 14.73 20.50 -2.33
CA ALA A 476 13.91 21.07 -3.39
C ALA A 476 13.38 20.01 -4.38
N GLU A 477 13.65 18.74 -4.13
CA GLU A 477 13.15 17.62 -4.92
C GLU A 477 12.74 16.44 -4.04
N MET A 478 12.00 15.49 -4.61
CA MET A 478 11.66 14.24 -3.94
C MET A 478 12.69 13.16 -4.20
N VAL A 479 12.97 12.33 -3.19
CA VAL A 479 13.73 11.10 -3.36
C VAL A 479 12.82 9.93 -3.00
N ILE A 480 12.41 9.16 -4.00
CA ILE A 480 11.43 8.08 -3.87
C ILE A 480 12.04 6.79 -4.39
N PRO A 481 12.59 5.92 -3.51
CA PRO A 481 13.00 4.58 -3.91
C PRO A 481 11.81 3.81 -4.50
N TYR A 482 12.03 3.10 -5.60
CA TYR A 482 10.98 2.35 -6.24
C TYR A 482 11.47 0.96 -6.67
N PRO A 483 10.78 -0.11 -6.22
CA PRO A 483 9.72 -0.14 -5.22
C PRO A 483 10.19 0.28 -3.81
N PRO A 484 9.30 0.60 -2.84
CA PRO A 484 7.83 0.56 -2.90
C PRO A 484 7.14 1.87 -3.32
N GLY A 485 7.86 2.98 -3.54
CA GLY A 485 7.27 4.27 -3.89
C GLY A 485 6.92 5.14 -2.66
N ILE A 486 7.60 4.91 -1.54
CA ILE A 486 7.52 5.72 -0.32
C ILE A 486 8.62 6.78 -0.37
N PRO A 487 8.27 8.08 -0.32
CA PRO A 487 9.26 9.15 -0.33
C PRO A 487 10.13 9.16 0.93
N LEU A 488 11.44 9.14 0.75
CA LEU A 488 12.41 9.33 1.83
C LEU A 488 12.61 10.80 2.14
N LEU A 489 12.55 11.63 1.11
CA LEU A 489 12.76 13.07 1.19
C LEU A 489 11.76 13.77 0.26
N TYR A 490 11.26 14.93 0.66
CA TYR A 490 10.35 15.75 -0.15
C TYR A 490 10.69 17.24 -0.05
N PRO A 491 10.25 18.07 -1.02
CA PRO A 491 10.54 19.50 -1.03
C PRO A 491 10.06 20.18 0.27
N GLY A 492 10.90 21.06 0.81
CA GLY A 492 10.64 21.79 2.04
C GLY A 492 11.13 21.07 3.31
N GLU A 493 11.61 19.84 3.21
CA GLU A 493 12.18 19.10 4.35
C GLU A 493 13.66 19.44 4.55
N THR A 494 14.07 19.69 5.80
CA THR A 494 15.49 19.86 6.13
C THR A 494 16.19 18.51 6.15
N ILE A 495 17.25 18.38 5.38
CA ILE A 495 18.02 17.14 5.24
C ILE A 495 18.88 16.94 6.48
N GLN A 496 18.53 15.97 7.32
CA GLN A 496 19.29 15.62 8.51
C GLN A 496 20.50 14.73 8.16
N ALA A 497 21.50 14.67 9.04
CA ALA A 497 22.72 13.89 8.80
C ALA A 497 22.42 12.38 8.57
N GLU A 498 21.49 11.84 9.32
CA GLU A 498 21.03 10.43 9.19
C GLU A 498 20.39 10.18 7.83
N MET A 499 19.68 11.17 7.28
CA MET A 499 19.12 11.08 5.94
C MET A 499 20.21 11.05 4.87
N VAL A 500 21.29 11.85 5.03
CA VAL A 500 22.44 11.80 4.12
C VAL A 500 23.06 10.40 4.07
N GLU A 501 23.29 9.79 5.24
CA GLU A 501 23.82 8.41 5.32
C GLU A 501 22.91 7.41 4.59
N ARG A 502 21.59 7.58 4.74
CA ARG A 502 20.59 6.72 4.08
C ARG A 502 20.59 6.90 2.56
N LEU A 503 20.68 8.12 2.09
CA LEU A 503 20.77 8.44 0.65
C LEU A 503 22.07 7.87 0.03
N MET A 504 23.20 7.98 0.73
CA MET A 504 24.47 7.41 0.30
C MET A 504 24.43 5.87 0.24
N LYS A 505 23.76 5.21 1.18
CA LYS A 505 23.55 3.76 1.13
C LYS A 505 22.74 3.34 -0.10
N LEU A 506 21.65 4.05 -0.41
CA LEU A 506 20.85 3.80 -1.61
C LEU A 506 21.65 4.01 -2.90
N GLN A 507 22.44 5.08 -2.97
CA GLN A 507 23.34 5.34 -4.10
C GLN A 507 24.32 4.18 -4.30
N ASN A 508 25.00 3.75 -3.22
CA ASN A 508 25.97 2.66 -3.27
C ASN A 508 25.34 1.30 -3.64
N ALA A 509 24.08 1.09 -3.26
CA ALA A 509 23.30 -0.09 -3.64
C ALA A 509 22.75 -0.03 -5.08
N GLY A 510 22.93 1.09 -5.79
CA GLY A 510 22.37 1.27 -7.13
C GLY A 510 20.84 1.31 -7.16
N ALA A 511 20.20 1.72 -6.06
CA ALA A 511 18.75 1.75 -5.96
C ALA A 511 18.15 2.76 -6.96
N LYS A 512 17.09 2.34 -7.65
CA LYS A 512 16.34 3.23 -8.55
C LYS A 512 15.48 4.19 -7.73
N CYS A 513 15.71 5.51 -7.91
CA CYS A 513 14.93 6.54 -7.26
C CYS A 513 14.15 7.37 -8.28
N GLN A 514 12.88 7.64 -7.99
CA GLN A 514 12.03 8.56 -8.76
C GLN A 514 12.04 9.94 -8.11
N GLY A 515 11.70 10.98 -8.88
CA GLY A 515 11.61 12.36 -8.38
C GLY A 515 12.93 13.10 -8.30
N VAL A 516 14.06 12.42 -8.50
CA VAL A 516 15.41 13.01 -8.48
C VAL A 516 15.80 13.59 -9.83
N ALA A 517 16.53 14.71 -9.81
CA ALA A 517 17.07 15.32 -11.04
C ALA A 517 18.31 14.58 -11.55
N ASP A 518 19.12 14.03 -10.65
CA ASP A 518 20.27 13.20 -10.96
C ASP A 518 19.97 11.72 -10.69
N PRO A 519 19.67 10.90 -11.73
CA PRO A 519 19.39 9.47 -11.53
C PRO A 519 20.53 8.68 -10.89
N SER A 520 21.77 9.20 -10.95
CA SER A 520 22.93 8.58 -10.31
C SER A 520 23.04 8.90 -8.82
N MET A 521 22.16 9.78 -8.31
CA MET A 521 22.13 10.20 -6.90
C MET A 521 23.48 10.75 -6.37
N ARG A 522 24.35 11.30 -7.26
CA ARG A 522 25.60 11.97 -6.84
C ARG A 522 25.31 13.35 -6.28
N THR A 523 24.28 13.99 -6.81
CA THR A 523 23.82 15.31 -6.38
C THR A 523 22.33 15.28 -6.03
N ILE A 524 21.93 16.22 -5.18
CA ILE A 524 20.54 16.46 -4.82
C ILE A 524 20.22 17.94 -4.98
N ARG A 525 19.01 18.27 -5.41
CA ARG A 525 18.53 19.65 -5.46
C ARG A 525 18.10 20.12 -4.08
N VAL A 526 18.59 21.30 -3.71
CA VAL A 526 18.22 21.98 -2.46
C VAL A 526 17.81 23.42 -2.79
N PHE A 527 17.04 24.04 -1.92
CA PHE A 527 16.78 25.47 -2.02
C PHE A 527 18.06 26.26 -1.78
N SER A 528 18.30 27.32 -2.57
CA SER A 528 19.43 28.23 -2.42
C SER A 528 19.31 28.99 -1.10
N ASP A 529 20.45 29.27 -0.44
CA ASP A 529 20.47 30.05 0.79
C ASP A 529 19.92 31.47 0.56
N GLY A 530 18.92 31.89 1.34
CA GLY A 530 18.30 33.20 1.27
C GLY A 530 17.04 33.32 0.41
N THR A 531 16.46 32.22 -0.05
CA THR A 531 15.12 32.20 -0.65
C THR A 531 14.09 31.84 0.40
N ASP A 532 13.48 32.85 1.05
CA ASP A 532 12.24 32.73 1.84
C ASP A 532 11.03 32.51 0.93
#